data_c7ec968f54f98bfc717e613d780dc6d5
#
_entry.id   c7ec968f54f98bfc717e613d780dc6d5
#
_cell.length_a   1.000
_cell.length_b   1.000
_cell.length_c   1.000
_cell.angle_alpha   90.00
_cell.angle_beta   90.00
_cell.angle_gamma   90.00
#
_symmetry.space_group_name_H-M   'P 1'
#
loop_
_entity.id
_entity.type
_entity.pdbx_description
1 polymer ?
#
loop_
_entity_poly.entity_id
_entity_poly.type
_entity_poly.pdbx_seq_one_letter_code
_entity_poly.pdbx_strand_id
1 'polypeptide(L)'
;MSQPLVLGIETSCDETAIGIVRGRTLLANVISSSVAEHARFGGVVPEVASRAHLEAINNVITIAINESRISLSDIDAIAVTAGPGLIGALLVGTSAASALALALDKPLYGVNHLAAHVAVDLLTHTSDPRPTIALLVSGGHSSLLKVSDITCDITPLGQTIDDAAGEAFDKVARLLNLGFPGGPLIDQESQRGNKDAIDFPRGLSLPKDLINHQFDFSFSGLKTAVSRYLSATPQYARADVAAAFQEAVVDVLTKKAIAACRETGIDSLVIAGGVAANSRLRALAHERCRANGIELRTPPIQLCTDNGAMVAALGSLAMSAGHPATPLGLAAHSTVPVSQPLWQ
;
A
#
# COMPACT_ATOMS: atom_id res chain seq x y z
N MET A 1 22.51 -8.53 19.53
CA MET A 1 22.42 -9.38 18.33
C MET A 1 22.68 -8.51 17.12
N SER A 2 23.39 -8.99 16.08
CA SER A 2 23.57 -8.24 14.84
C SER A 2 22.20 -8.04 14.17
N GLN A 3 21.95 -6.85 13.60
CA GLN A 3 20.73 -6.59 12.85
C GLN A 3 20.76 -7.40 11.55
N PRO A 4 19.72 -8.19 11.23
CA PRO A 4 19.73 -9.05 10.05
C PRO A 4 19.75 -8.23 8.74
N LEU A 5 20.50 -8.72 7.76
CA LEU A 5 20.55 -8.17 6.41
C LEU A 5 19.58 -8.97 5.52
N VAL A 6 18.49 -8.35 5.11
CA VAL A 6 17.39 -9.02 4.40
C VAL A 6 17.21 -8.41 3.00
N LEU A 7 17.12 -9.30 2.00
CA LEU A 7 16.72 -8.97 0.63
C LEU A 7 15.22 -9.24 0.48
N GLY A 8 14.44 -8.22 0.12
CA GLY A 8 13.00 -8.30 -0.13
C GLY A 8 12.67 -8.23 -1.61
N ILE A 9 11.76 -9.09 -2.05
CA ILE A 9 11.28 -9.20 -3.43
C ILE A 9 9.77 -8.89 -3.46
N GLU A 10 9.39 -7.88 -4.25
CA GLU A 10 8.00 -7.50 -4.51
C GLU A 10 7.67 -7.67 -5.99
N THR A 11 6.62 -8.43 -6.28
CA THR A 11 6.10 -8.66 -7.65
C THR A 11 4.59 -8.88 -7.67
N SER A 12 3.83 -8.33 -6.70
CA SER A 12 2.41 -8.68 -6.55
C SER A 12 1.49 -8.09 -7.62
N CYS A 13 1.91 -7.01 -8.31
CA CYS A 13 1.07 -6.28 -9.27
C CYS A 13 1.86 -5.90 -10.53
N ASP A 14 2.30 -4.65 -10.65
CA ASP A 14 2.94 -4.10 -11.85
C ASP A 14 4.36 -3.55 -11.60
N GLU A 15 4.84 -3.55 -10.35
CA GLU A 15 6.20 -3.22 -9.96
C GLU A 15 7.03 -4.47 -9.68
N THR A 16 8.19 -4.58 -10.35
CA THR A 16 9.27 -5.50 -9.95
C THR A 16 10.20 -4.74 -9.03
N ALA A 17 10.22 -5.05 -7.75
CA ALA A 17 11.04 -4.29 -6.82
C ALA A 17 11.89 -5.19 -5.91
N ILE A 18 13.12 -4.72 -5.67
CA ILE A 18 14.07 -5.35 -4.74
C ILE A 18 14.49 -4.32 -3.71
N GLY A 19 14.31 -4.67 -2.44
CA GLY A 19 14.76 -3.87 -1.31
C GLY A 19 15.81 -4.62 -0.50
N ILE A 20 16.76 -3.89 0.07
CA ILE A 20 17.78 -4.46 0.98
C ILE A 20 17.78 -3.62 2.24
N VAL A 21 17.55 -4.26 3.38
CA VAL A 21 17.55 -3.62 4.68
C VAL A 21 18.49 -4.33 5.66
N ARG A 22 19.13 -3.57 6.53
CA ARG A 22 19.85 -4.07 7.69
C ARG A 22 19.09 -3.70 8.97
N GLY A 23 18.39 -4.68 9.54
CA GLY A 23 17.46 -4.41 10.63
C GLY A 23 16.36 -3.45 10.20
N ARG A 24 16.46 -2.17 10.57
CA ARG A 24 15.55 -1.08 10.19
C ARG A 24 16.21 -0.01 9.30
N THR A 25 17.42 -0.26 8.82
CA THR A 25 18.15 0.68 7.96
C THR A 25 18.00 0.26 6.50
N LEU A 26 17.44 1.13 5.69
CA LEU A 26 17.32 0.93 4.24
C LEU A 26 18.70 1.11 3.58
N LEU A 27 19.16 0.12 2.81
CA LEU A 27 20.41 0.16 2.06
C LEU A 27 20.17 0.35 0.56
N ALA A 28 19.13 -0.29 0.01
CA ALA A 28 18.74 -0.13 -1.40
C ALA A 28 17.24 -0.37 -1.56
N ASN A 29 16.62 0.30 -2.54
CA ASN A 29 15.24 0.06 -2.96
C ASN A 29 15.12 0.39 -4.46
N VAL A 30 15.20 -0.64 -5.29
CA VAL A 30 15.20 -0.54 -6.75
C VAL A 30 13.87 -1.03 -7.28
N ILE A 31 13.22 -0.23 -8.11
CA ILE A 31 11.89 -0.50 -8.67
C ILE A 31 11.96 -0.40 -10.20
N SER A 32 11.40 -1.40 -10.86
CA SER A 32 11.12 -1.39 -12.31
C SER A 32 9.62 -1.52 -12.49
N SER A 33 8.97 -0.46 -12.99
CA SER A 33 7.51 -0.42 -13.16
C SER A 33 7.11 -0.73 -14.59
N SER A 34 6.09 -1.56 -14.77
CA SER A 34 5.45 -1.86 -16.05
C SER A 34 4.18 -1.02 -16.31
N VAL A 35 3.91 0.01 -15.50
CA VAL A 35 2.74 0.90 -15.62
C VAL A 35 2.58 1.45 -17.04
N ALA A 36 3.68 1.84 -17.70
CA ALA A 36 3.64 2.37 -19.07
C ALA A 36 3.09 1.34 -20.09
N GLU A 37 3.38 0.06 -19.90
CA GLU A 37 2.88 -1.02 -20.75
C GLU A 37 1.38 -1.27 -20.56
N HIS A 38 0.87 -0.99 -19.35
CA HIS A 38 -0.52 -1.14 -18.97
C HIS A 38 -1.39 0.07 -19.37
N ALA A 39 -0.80 1.26 -19.55
CA ALA A 39 -1.51 2.50 -19.84
C ALA A 39 -2.46 2.39 -21.06
N ARG A 40 -2.04 1.68 -22.10
CA ARG A 40 -2.85 1.45 -23.33
C ARG A 40 -4.10 0.61 -23.08
N PHE A 41 -4.14 -0.17 -21.99
CA PHE A 41 -5.28 -0.99 -21.61
C PHE A 41 -6.18 -0.30 -20.56
N GLY A 42 -5.71 0.81 -19.99
CA GLY A 42 -6.40 1.56 -18.96
C GLY A 42 -6.48 0.85 -17.60
N GLY A 43 -5.56 -0.07 -17.33
CA GLY A 43 -5.46 -0.84 -16.08
C GLY A 43 -4.50 -2.01 -16.24
N VAL A 44 -4.13 -2.66 -15.13
CA VAL A 44 -3.14 -3.75 -15.10
C VAL A 44 -3.70 -5.00 -15.78
N VAL A 45 -2.88 -5.58 -16.69
CA VAL A 45 -3.17 -6.84 -17.38
C VAL A 45 -2.25 -7.91 -16.78
N PRO A 46 -2.79 -8.96 -16.11
CA PRO A 46 -1.98 -9.91 -15.33
C PRO A 46 -0.89 -10.63 -16.14
N GLU A 47 -1.17 -11.02 -17.39
CA GLU A 47 -0.17 -11.69 -18.24
C GLU A 47 0.97 -10.74 -18.64
N VAL A 48 0.67 -9.48 -18.93
CA VAL A 48 1.68 -8.46 -19.25
C VAL A 48 2.58 -8.22 -18.04
N ALA A 49 1.99 -8.06 -16.84
CA ALA A 49 2.74 -7.90 -15.61
C ALA A 49 3.68 -9.08 -15.35
N SER A 50 3.18 -10.32 -15.46
CA SER A 50 4.00 -11.52 -15.22
C SER A 50 5.21 -11.61 -16.16
N ARG A 51 5.06 -11.24 -17.44
CA ARG A 51 6.17 -11.20 -18.41
C ARG A 51 7.17 -10.10 -18.08
N ALA A 52 6.70 -8.91 -17.73
CA ALA A 52 7.55 -7.80 -17.34
C ALA A 52 8.41 -8.14 -16.10
N HIS A 53 7.83 -8.83 -15.11
CA HIS A 53 8.60 -9.31 -13.95
C HIS A 53 9.71 -10.29 -14.35
N LEU A 54 9.43 -11.26 -15.23
CA LEU A 54 10.44 -12.21 -15.71
C LEU A 54 11.62 -11.53 -16.40
N GLU A 55 11.35 -10.48 -17.18
CA GLU A 55 12.37 -9.73 -17.90
C GLU A 55 13.19 -8.82 -16.97
N ALA A 56 12.55 -8.24 -15.94
CA ALA A 56 13.18 -7.23 -15.10
C ALA A 56 13.94 -7.80 -13.89
N ILE A 57 13.48 -8.91 -13.30
CA ILE A 57 13.86 -9.32 -11.93
C ILE A 57 15.37 -9.49 -11.73
N ASN A 58 16.07 -10.12 -12.67
CA ASN A 58 17.52 -10.34 -12.56
C ASN A 58 18.31 -9.03 -12.60
N ASN A 59 17.88 -8.09 -13.44
CA ASN A 59 18.53 -6.79 -13.53
C ASN A 59 18.28 -5.96 -12.27
N VAL A 60 17.06 -5.96 -11.75
CA VAL A 60 16.68 -5.22 -10.53
C VAL A 60 17.44 -5.76 -9.31
N ILE A 61 17.60 -7.09 -9.18
CA ILE A 61 18.44 -7.71 -8.13
C ILE A 61 19.89 -7.22 -8.27
N THR A 62 20.45 -7.26 -9.47
CA THR A 62 21.85 -6.86 -9.72
C THR A 62 22.08 -5.40 -9.33
N ILE A 63 21.17 -4.50 -9.71
CA ILE A 63 21.25 -3.08 -9.36
C ILE A 63 21.16 -2.90 -7.84
N ALA A 64 20.22 -3.56 -7.17
CA ALA A 64 20.02 -3.43 -5.72
C ALA A 64 21.25 -3.90 -4.92
N ILE A 65 21.88 -5.00 -5.32
CA ILE A 65 23.14 -5.47 -4.72
C ILE A 65 24.25 -4.44 -4.90
N ASN A 66 24.41 -3.90 -6.10
CA ASN A 66 25.44 -2.89 -6.38
C ASN A 66 25.23 -1.60 -5.59
N GLU A 67 23.98 -1.10 -5.52
CA GLU A 67 23.64 0.12 -4.76
C GLU A 67 23.87 -0.05 -3.27
N SER A 68 23.51 -1.22 -2.72
CA SER A 68 23.71 -1.52 -1.30
C SER A 68 25.16 -1.77 -0.91
N ARG A 69 26.06 -1.94 -1.89
CA ARG A 69 27.50 -2.23 -1.67
C ARG A 69 27.77 -3.47 -0.82
N ILE A 70 26.94 -4.49 -0.96
CA ILE A 70 27.07 -5.77 -0.28
C ILE A 70 27.30 -6.89 -1.30
N SER A 71 27.67 -8.07 -0.83
CA SER A 71 27.68 -9.32 -1.61
C SER A 71 26.40 -10.11 -1.33
N LEU A 72 25.93 -10.94 -2.27
CA LEU A 72 24.84 -11.89 -2.04
C LEU A 72 25.12 -12.82 -0.86
N SER A 73 26.39 -13.17 -0.61
CA SER A 73 26.81 -14.00 0.53
C SER A 73 26.57 -13.33 1.89
N ASP A 74 26.50 -12.00 1.93
CA ASP A 74 26.29 -11.24 3.17
C ASP A 74 24.81 -11.26 3.62
N ILE A 75 23.89 -11.62 2.73
CA ILE A 75 22.46 -11.70 3.03
C ILE A 75 22.20 -12.77 4.10
N ASP A 76 21.44 -12.40 5.13
CA ASP A 76 21.04 -13.31 6.21
C ASP A 76 19.72 -14.03 5.93
N ALA A 77 18.79 -13.38 5.19
CA ALA A 77 17.50 -13.95 4.82
C ALA A 77 16.95 -13.33 3.54
N ILE A 78 16.06 -14.07 2.89
CA ILE A 78 15.29 -13.60 1.74
C ILE A 78 13.82 -13.50 2.16
N ALA A 79 13.19 -12.37 1.83
CA ALA A 79 11.76 -12.14 2.02
C ALA A 79 11.08 -11.94 0.66
N VAL A 80 9.87 -12.42 0.50
CA VAL A 80 9.13 -12.27 -0.75
C VAL A 80 7.64 -12.12 -0.50
N THR A 81 6.99 -11.25 -1.23
CA THR A 81 5.54 -11.16 -1.22
C THR A 81 4.95 -12.45 -1.78
N ALA A 82 4.20 -13.17 -0.94
CA ALA A 82 3.51 -14.40 -1.31
C ALA A 82 2.00 -14.22 -1.49
N GLY A 83 1.48 -13.04 -1.16
CA GLY A 83 0.08 -12.64 -1.32
C GLY A 83 -0.35 -11.50 -0.39
N PRO A 84 -1.55 -10.93 -0.67
CA PRO A 84 -2.35 -11.09 -1.87
C PRO A 84 -1.72 -10.42 -3.10
N GLY A 85 -2.17 -10.82 -4.32
CA GLY A 85 -1.70 -10.23 -5.57
C GLY A 85 -2.09 -11.03 -6.81
N LEU A 86 -1.59 -10.60 -7.97
CA LEU A 86 -1.79 -11.30 -9.23
C LEU A 86 -0.99 -12.60 -9.22
N ILE A 87 -1.66 -13.76 -9.33
CA ILE A 87 -1.03 -15.06 -9.11
C ILE A 87 0.19 -15.31 -10.01
N GLY A 88 0.12 -14.95 -11.30
CA GLY A 88 1.23 -15.13 -12.22
C GLY A 88 2.43 -14.23 -11.89
N ALA A 89 2.18 -13.02 -11.41
CA ALA A 89 3.18 -12.07 -10.98
C ALA A 89 3.86 -12.54 -9.67
N LEU A 90 3.07 -12.95 -8.67
CA LEU A 90 3.57 -13.54 -7.42
C LEU A 90 4.44 -14.78 -7.66
N LEU A 91 4.07 -15.64 -8.62
CA LEU A 91 4.84 -16.85 -8.95
C LEU A 91 6.25 -16.51 -9.45
N VAL A 92 6.45 -15.40 -10.15
CA VAL A 92 7.79 -14.96 -10.56
C VAL A 92 8.65 -14.63 -9.34
N GLY A 93 8.13 -13.79 -8.44
CA GLY A 93 8.85 -13.39 -7.23
C GLY A 93 9.14 -14.57 -6.30
N THR A 94 8.13 -15.41 -6.01
CA THR A 94 8.28 -16.56 -5.11
C THR A 94 9.23 -17.61 -5.67
N SER A 95 9.24 -17.83 -7.00
CA SER A 95 10.21 -18.74 -7.64
C SER A 95 11.64 -18.20 -7.56
N ALA A 96 11.85 -16.92 -7.85
CA ALA A 96 13.15 -16.28 -7.74
C ALA A 96 13.67 -16.28 -6.29
N ALA A 97 12.81 -15.97 -5.33
CA ALA A 97 13.14 -16.00 -3.90
C ALA A 97 13.53 -17.41 -3.44
N SER A 98 12.75 -18.43 -3.81
CA SER A 98 13.05 -19.83 -3.46
C SER A 98 14.36 -20.30 -4.06
N ALA A 99 14.64 -19.94 -5.32
CA ALA A 99 15.91 -20.27 -5.99
C ALA A 99 17.10 -19.61 -5.30
N LEU A 100 17.00 -18.32 -4.94
CA LEU A 100 18.04 -17.60 -4.20
C LEU A 100 18.24 -18.17 -2.81
N ALA A 101 17.18 -18.44 -2.05
CA ALA A 101 17.26 -19.03 -0.72
C ALA A 101 17.95 -20.39 -0.73
N LEU A 102 17.62 -21.24 -1.70
CA LEU A 102 18.27 -22.53 -1.90
C LEU A 102 19.74 -22.40 -2.28
N ALA A 103 20.05 -21.54 -3.26
CA ALA A 103 21.41 -21.38 -3.75
C ALA A 103 22.38 -20.76 -2.73
N LEU A 104 21.87 -19.91 -1.84
CA LEU A 104 22.63 -19.22 -0.80
C LEU A 104 22.59 -19.94 0.56
N ASP A 105 21.81 -21.01 0.69
CA ASP A 105 21.53 -21.69 1.96
C ASP A 105 21.03 -20.70 3.05
N LYS A 106 20.02 -19.87 2.69
CA LYS A 106 19.46 -18.84 3.58
C LYS A 106 17.96 -19.07 3.84
N PRO A 107 17.47 -18.67 5.02
CA PRO A 107 16.05 -18.75 5.32
C PRO A 107 15.21 -17.88 4.39
N LEU A 108 14.02 -18.40 4.05
CA LEU A 108 13.00 -17.72 3.24
C LEU A 108 11.85 -17.28 4.13
N TYR A 109 11.34 -16.06 3.92
CA TYR A 109 10.14 -15.55 4.57
C TYR A 109 9.09 -15.14 3.54
N GLY A 110 7.97 -15.86 3.48
CA GLY A 110 6.79 -15.43 2.72
C GLY A 110 6.08 -14.30 3.45
N VAL A 111 5.85 -13.17 2.77
CA VAL A 111 5.33 -11.95 3.39
C VAL A 111 3.93 -11.65 2.86
N ASN A 112 3.05 -11.15 3.75
CA ASN A 112 1.78 -10.59 3.35
C ASN A 112 2.00 -9.17 2.81
N HIS A 113 1.58 -8.91 1.56
CA HIS A 113 1.73 -7.64 0.88
C HIS A 113 1.14 -6.45 1.65
N LEU A 114 -0.06 -6.64 2.21
CA LEU A 114 -0.77 -5.58 2.95
C LEU A 114 -0.08 -5.24 4.27
N ALA A 115 0.43 -6.26 4.96
CA ALA A 115 1.21 -6.06 6.18
C ALA A 115 2.56 -5.39 5.86
N ALA A 116 3.19 -5.72 4.72
CA ALA A 116 4.44 -5.10 4.28
C ALA A 116 4.28 -3.58 4.07
N HIS A 117 3.17 -3.13 3.46
CA HIS A 117 2.87 -1.71 3.33
C HIS A 117 2.83 -0.97 4.67
N VAL A 118 2.35 -1.61 5.73
CA VAL A 118 2.35 -1.01 7.07
C VAL A 118 3.74 -1.06 7.70
N ALA A 119 4.48 -2.17 7.50
CA ALA A 119 5.80 -2.37 8.08
C ALA A 119 6.86 -1.38 7.56
N VAL A 120 6.72 -0.86 6.34
CA VAL A 120 7.67 0.09 5.75
C VAL A 120 7.83 1.37 6.57
N ASP A 121 6.81 1.77 7.33
CA ASP A 121 6.85 2.89 8.24
C ASP A 121 8.01 2.78 9.26
N LEU A 122 8.32 1.55 9.69
CA LEU A 122 9.36 1.27 10.68
C LEU A 122 10.79 1.51 10.15
N LEU A 123 10.98 1.67 8.85
CA LEU A 123 12.28 2.07 8.26
C LEU A 123 12.57 3.56 8.47
N THR A 124 11.56 4.37 8.73
CA THR A 124 11.67 5.83 8.81
C THR A 124 11.48 6.39 10.21
N HIS A 125 10.93 5.59 11.12
CA HIS A 125 10.72 5.98 12.51
C HIS A 125 11.61 5.16 13.45
N THR A 126 12.34 5.86 14.30
CA THR A 126 13.31 5.23 15.23
C THR A 126 12.66 4.68 16.50
N SER A 127 11.42 5.09 16.81
CA SER A 127 10.69 4.58 17.97
C SER A 127 10.45 3.07 17.88
N ASP A 128 10.38 2.40 19.01
CA ASP A 128 10.02 0.98 19.06
C ASP A 128 8.62 0.75 18.50
N PRO A 129 8.38 -0.41 17.86
CA PRO A 129 7.04 -0.78 17.41
C PRO A 129 6.06 -0.74 18.58
N ARG A 130 4.93 -0.08 18.39
CA ARG A 130 3.85 0.00 19.38
C ARG A 130 2.50 -0.23 18.70
N PRO A 131 1.46 -0.60 19.47
CA PRO A 131 0.12 -0.71 18.90
C PRO A 131 -0.25 0.54 18.10
N THR A 132 -0.78 0.35 16.90
CA THR A 132 -1.13 1.44 15.99
C THR A 132 -2.38 1.12 15.19
N ILE A 133 -3.13 2.14 14.79
CA ILE A 133 -4.14 2.01 13.76
C ILE A 133 -3.45 2.24 12.42
N ALA A 134 -3.68 1.35 11.46
CA ALA A 134 -3.19 1.55 10.10
C ALA A 134 -4.37 1.81 9.15
N LEU A 135 -4.32 2.95 8.45
CA LEU A 135 -5.16 3.23 7.30
C LEU A 135 -4.39 2.80 6.05
N LEU A 136 -4.71 1.63 5.55
CA LEU A 136 -4.11 1.07 4.33
C LEU A 136 -4.98 1.45 3.14
N VAL A 137 -4.44 2.26 2.22
CA VAL A 137 -5.15 2.78 1.06
C VAL A 137 -4.30 2.69 -0.21
N SER A 138 -4.70 1.83 -1.13
CA SER A 138 -3.99 1.55 -2.39
C SER A 138 -4.96 1.51 -3.57
N GLY A 139 -4.47 1.11 -4.75
CA GLY A 139 -5.29 0.87 -5.94
C GLY A 139 -6.38 -0.16 -5.70
N GLY A 140 -6.07 -1.28 -5.02
CA GLY A 140 -7.00 -2.38 -4.81
C GLY A 140 -7.55 -2.50 -3.38
N HIS A 141 -7.02 -1.76 -2.41
CA HIS A 141 -7.39 -1.93 -1.01
C HIS A 141 -7.69 -0.60 -0.32
N SER A 142 -8.69 -0.60 0.54
CA SER A 142 -8.98 0.48 1.48
C SER A 142 -9.47 -0.15 2.77
N SER A 143 -8.60 -0.17 3.80
CA SER A 143 -8.85 -0.91 5.04
C SER A 143 -8.36 -0.12 6.25
N LEU A 144 -9.06 -0.30 7.37
CA LEU A 144 -8.60 0.10 8.69
C LEU A 144 -8.21 -1.15 9.48
N LEU A 145 -7.00 -1.14 10.01
CA LEU A 145 -6.41 -2.25 10.73
C LEU A 145 -5.97 -1.79 12.12
N LYS A 146 -6.23 -2.61 13.13
CA LYS A 146 -5.56 -2.52 14.43
C LYS A 146 -4.32 -3.42 14.37
N VAL A 147 -3.17 -2.85 14.57
CA VAL A 147 -1.88 -3.54 14.57
C VAL A 147 -1.32 -3.51 15.98
N SER A 148 -1.43 -4.62 16.68
CA SER A 148 -0.81 -4.80 18.00
C SER A 148 0.64 -5.26 17.86
N ASP A 149 0.88 -6.18 16.91
CA ASP A 149 2.19 -6.62 16.43
C ASP A 149 2.12 -6.86 14.93
N ILE A 150 2.97 -6.15 14.18
CA ILE A 150 2.98 -6.23 12.70
C ILE A 150 3.39 -7.61 12.19
N THR A 151 4.04 -8.41 13.00
CA THR A 151 4.50 -9.75 12.61
C THR A 151 3.46 -10.85 12.86
N CYS A 152 2.51 -10.65 13.77
CA CYS A 152 1.60 -11.74 14.16
C CYS A 152 0.21 -11.32 14.67
N ASP A 153 -0.03 -10.05 14.99
CA ASP A 153 -1.32 -9.60 15.56
C ASP A 153 -1.85 -8.37 14.82
N ILE A 154 -2.54 -8.63 13.71
CA ILE A 154 -3.23 -7.63 12.90
C ILE A 154 -4.72 -7.99 12.87
N THR A 155 -5.56 -7.09 13.35
CA THR A 155 -7.02 -7.24 13.37
C THR A 155 -7.65 -6.25 12.38
N PRO A 156 -8.36 -6.71 11.33
CA PRO A 156 -9.15 -5.84 10.48
C PRO A 156 -10.30 -5.21 11.28
N LEU A 157 -10.45 -3.88 11.21
CA LEU A 157 -11.56 -3.15 11.81
C LEU A 157 -12.67 -2.86 10.80
N GLY A 158 -12.29 -2.57 9.56
CA GLY A 158 -13.18 -2.33 8.44
C GLY A 158 -12.42 -2.24 7.12
N GLN A 159 -13.16 -2.35 6.03
CA GLN A 159 -12.63 -2.34 4.67
C GLN A 159 -13.63 -1.75 3.68
N THR A 160 -13.20 -1.51 2.45
CA THR A 160 -14.15 -1.14 1.41
C THR A 160 -15.08 -2.30 1.08
N ILE A 161 -16.38 -1.99 0.90
CA ILE A 161 -17.41 -2.96 0.50
C ILE A 161 -17.66 -2.96 -1.02
N ASP A 162 -17.00 -2.04 -1.73
CA ASP A 162 -17.11 -1.90 -3.19
C ASP A 162 -15.75 -1.46 -3.77
N ASP A 163 -15.68 -0.33 -4.48
CA ASP A 163 -14.44 0.19 -5.05
C ASP A 163 -13.43 0.58 -3.92
N ALA A 164 -12.14 0.31 -4.13
CA ALA A 164 -11.10 0.90 -3.32
C ALA A 164 -10.93 2.40 -3.62
N ALA A 165 -10.32 3.15 -2.69
CA ALA A 165 -10.09 4.59 -2.88
C ALA A 165 -9.25 4.88 -4.14
N GLY A 166 -8.15 4.16 -4.35
CA GLY A 166 -7.31 4.34 -5.54
C GLY A 166 -8.04 4.01 -6.83
N GLU A 167 -8.84 2.93 -6.84
CA GLU A 167 -9.69 2.59 -7.97
C GLU A 167 -10.73 3.69 -8.26
N ALA A 168 -11.28 4.32 -7.22
CA ALA A 168 -12.20 5.46 -7.40
C ALA A 168 -11.47 6.67 -8.02
N PHE A 169 -10.22 6.96 -7.60
CA PHE A 169 -9.37 7.97 -8.23
C PHE A 169 -9.14 7.68 -9.72
N ASP A 170 -8.80 6.45 -10.09
CA ASP A 170 -8.57 6.06 -11.49
C ASP A 170 -9.83 6.20 -12.35
N LYS A 171 -10.97 5.74 -11.82
CA LYS A 171 -12.27 5.85 -12.51
C LYS A 171 -12.70 7.29 -12.73
N VAL A 172 -12.50 8.17 -11.73
CA VAL A 172 -12.86 9.59 -11.85
C VAL A 172 -11.87 10.35 -12.74
N ALA A 173 -10.57 10.05 -12.67
CA ALA A 173 -9.57 10.60 -13.58
C ALA A 173 -9.93 10.30 -15.05
N ARG A 174 -10.41 9.10 -15.33
CA ARG A 174 -10.90 8.72 -16.66
C ARG A 174 -12.13 9.53 -17.07
N LEU A 175 -13.10 9.76 -16.17
CA LEU A 175 -14.27 10.61 -16.44
C LEU A 175 -13.86 12.06 -16.73
N LEU A 176 -12.78 12.54 -16.12
CA LEU A 176 -12.24 13.89 -16.33
C LEU A 176 -11.24 13.97 -17.50
N ASN A 177 -11.00 12.88 -18.23
CA ASN A 177 -9.99 12.79 -19.30
C ASN A 177 -8.59 13.20 -18.86
N LEU A 178 -8.16 12.79 -17.64
CA LEU A 178 -6.85 13.09 -17.10
C LEU A 178 -5.81 12.01 -17.41
N GLY A 179 -6.22 10.75 -17.61
CA GLY A 179 -5.32 9.64 -17.91
C GLY A 179 -5.18 8.65 -16.75
N PHE A 180 -4.07 7.85 -16.79
CA PHE A 180 -3.73 6.81 -15.82
C PHE A 180 -2.22 6.86 -15.47
N PRO A 181 -1.83 6.65 -14.19
CA PRO A 181 -2.67 6.42 -13.00
C PRO A 181 -3.38 7.70 -12.53
N GLY A 182 -4.63 7.55 -12.07
CA GLY A 182 -5.54 8.66 -11.78
C GLY A 182 -5.21 9.43 -10.50
N GLY A 183 -4.71 8.76 -9.47
CA GLY A 183 -4.43 9.38 -8.17
C GLY A 183 -3.56 10.64 -8.26
N PRO A 184 -2.33 10.56 -8.80
CA PRO A 184 -1.45 11.72 -8.96
C PRO A 184 -2.04 12.82 -9.83
N LEU A 185 -2.77 12.45 -10.89
CA LEU A 185 -3.37 13.40 -11.84
C LEU A 185 -4.53 14.18 -11.21
N ILE A 186 -5.38 13.52 -10.43
CA ILE A 186 -6.43 14.18 -9.63
C ILE A 186 -5.81 15.10 -8.60
N ASP A 187 -4.78 14.64 -7.88
CA ASP A 187 -4.11 15.45 -6.86
C ASP A 187 -3.51 16.74 -7.47
N GLN A 188 -2.85 16.61 -8.62
CA GLN A 188 -2.30 17.76 -9.35
C GLN A 188 -3.39 18.72 -9.83
N GLU A 189 -4.46 18.22 -10.45
CA GLU A 189 -5.55 19.04 -10.98
C GLU A 189 -6.30 19.76 -9.86
N SER A 190 -6.52 19.07 -8.73
CA SER A 190 -7.24 19.59 -7.56
C SER A 190 -6.60 20.82 -6.92
N GLN A 191 -5.27 21.00 -7.10
CA GLN A 191 -4.53 22.16 -6.53
C GLN A 191 -5.00 23.50 -7.08
N ARG A 192 -5.65 23.51 -8.27
CA ARG A 192 -6.18 24.72 -8.91
C ARG A 192 -7.68 24.91 -8.67
N GLY A 193 -8.32 23.93 -8.02
CA GLY A 193 -9.76 23.88 -7.83
C GLY A 193 -10.21 24.29 -6.44
N ASN A 194 -11.50 24.60 -6.33
CA ASN A 194 -12.16 24.83 -5.05
C ASN A 194 -12.81 23.55 -4.56
N LYS A 195 -12.31 23.00 -3.44
CA LYS A 195 -12.82 21.77 -2.82
C LYS A 195 -14.26 21.87 -2.30
N ASP A 196 -14.75 23.08 -2.09
CA ASP A 196 -16.07 23.38 -1.56
C ASP A 196 -17.08 23.78 -2.69
N ALA A 197 -16.67 23.73 -3.96
CA ALA A 197 -17.51 24.09 -5.10
C ALA A 197 -18.67 23.12 -5.33
N ILE A 198 -18.50 21.84 -4.95
CA ILE A 198 -19.49 20.77 -5.18
C ILE A 198 -19.55 19.89 -3.93
N ASP A 199 -20.75 19.72 -3.38
CA ASP A 199 -20.95 18.84 -2.23
C ASP A 199 -21.21 17.40 -2.70
N PHE A 200 -20.13 16.65 -2.94
CA PHE A 200 -20.23 15.23 -3.26
C PHE A 200 -20.52 14.38 -2.02
N PRO A 201 -21.25 13.26 -2.16
CA PRO A 201 -21.64 12.41 -1.05
C PRO A 201 -20.42 11.75 -0.38
N ARG A 202 -20.50 11.55 0.94
CA ARG A 202 -19.54 10.79 1.76
C ARG A 202 -20.14 9.40 2.03
N GLY A 203 -19.58 8.37 1.39
CA GLY A 203 -20.06 7.00 1.51
C GLY A 203 -20.04 6.49 2.96
N LEU A 204 -21.07 5.76 3.35
CA LEU A 204 -21.21 5.13 4.68
C LEU A 204 -20.95 6.09 5.87
N SER A 205 -21.46 7.34 5.77
CA SER A 205 -21.23 8.38 6.77
C SER A 205 -22.50 8.83 7.50
N LEU A 206 -23.66 8.32 7.11
CA LEU A 206 -24.92 8.65 7.78
C LEU A 206 -25.05 7.88 9.09
N PRO A 207 -25.77 8.41 10.11
CA PRO A 207 -25.94 7.73 11.40
C PRO A 207 -26.42 6.27 11.29
N LYS A 208 -27.31 5.96 10.35
CA LYS A 208 -27.80 4.60 10.10
C LYS A 208 -26.70 3.66 9.58
N ASP A 209 -25.75 4.18 8.80
CA ASP A 209 -24.67 3.39 8.22
C ASP A 209 -23.61 3.03 9.27
N LEU A 210 -23.42 3.93 10.25
CA LEU A 210 -22.42 3.73 11.31
C LEU A 210 -22.78 2.58 12.27
N ILE A 211 -24.02 2.11 12.29
CA ILE A 211 -24.44 0.97 13.12
C ILE A 211 -23.74 -0.33 12.68
N ASN A 212 -23.65 -0.56 11.36
CA ASN A 212 -23.11 -1.81 10.82
C ASN A 212 -21.81 -1.61 10.02
N HIS A 213 -21.49 -0.37 9.62
CA HIS A 213 -20.37 -0.03 8.74
C HIS A 213 -19.51 1.11 9.31
N GLN A 214 -19.33 1.10 10.65
CA GLN A 214 -18.61 2.18 11.33
C GLN A 214 -17.24 2.47 10.71
N PHE A 215 -16.48 1.45 10.37
CA PHE A 215 -15.14 1.53 9.83
C PHE A 215 -15.02 1.10 8.37
N ASP A 216 -16.11 0.63 7.75
CA ASP A 216 -16.13 0.26 6.34
C ASP A 216 -16.17 1.49 5.43
N PHE A 217 -15.69 1.31 4.20
CA PHE A 217 -15.66 2.33 3.16
C PHE A 217 -16.56 1.95 1.99
N SER A 218 -17.01 2.95 1.22
CA SER A 218 -17.71 2.79 -0.06
C SER A 218 -17.43 3.99 -0.94
N PHE A 219 -16.98 3.76 -2.17
CA PHE A 219 -16.63 4.82 -3.13
C PHE A 219 -17.36 4.70 -4.47
N SER A 220 -18.06 3.59 -4.77
CA SER A 220 -18.79 3.41 -6.02
C SER A 220 -19.93 4.43 -6.20
N GLY A 221 -20.61 4.77 -5.11
CA GLY A 221 -21.66 5.82 -5.11
C GLY A 221 -21.09 7.20 -5.42
N LEU A 222 -19.89 7.50 -4.96
CA LEU A 222 -19.20 8.76 -5.23
C LEU A 222 -18.84 8.91 -6.72
N LYS A 223 -18.27 7.86 -7.35
CA LYS A 223 -18.03 7.83 -8.80
C LYS A 223 -19.32 8.13 -9.59
N THR A 224 -20.43 7.51 -9.18
CA THR A 224 -21.73 7.71 -9.81
C THR A 224 -22.22 9.15 -9.66
N ALA A 225 -22.02 9.77 -8.49
CA ALA A 225 -22.36 11.17 -8.26
C ALA A 225 -21.54 12.11 -9.15
N VAL A 226 -20.24 11.88 -9.30
CA VAL A 226 -19.38 12.63 -10.23
C VAL A 226 -19.89 12.49 -11.67
N SER A 227 -20.15 11.27 -12.15
CA SER A 227 -20.65 11.02 -13.50
C SER A 227 -21.97 11.76 -13.79
N ARG A 228 -22.91 11.75 -12.83
CA ARG A 228 -24.18 12.48 -12.93
C ARG A 228 -23.96 13.99 -12.97
N TYR A 229 -23.08 14.52 -12.13
CA TYR A 229 -22.76 15.94 -12.13
C TYR A 229 -22.20 16.40 -13.48
N LEU A 230 -21.25 15.67 -14.04
CA LEU A 230 -20.64 15.98 -15.34
C LEU A 230 -21.69 15.97 -16.46
N SER A 231 -22.63 15.01 -16.44
CA SER A 231 -23.72 14.93 -17.43
C SER A 231 -24.74 16.08 -17.30
N ALA A 232 -24.98 16.55 -16.07
CA ALA A 232 -25.94 17.63 -15.80
C ALA A 232 -25.32 19.04 -15.97
N THR A 233 -24.00 19.16 -15.98
CA THR A 233 -23.28 20.44 -16.00
C THR A 233 -22.26 20.46 -17.14
N PRO A 234 -22.68 20.71 -18.41
CA PRO A 234 -21.77 20.64 -19.56
C PRO A 234 -20.56 21.59 -19.48
N GLN A 235 -20.68 22.70 -18.76
CA GLN A 235 -19.61 23.69 -18.56
C GLN A 235 -19.11 23.64 -17.10
N TYR A 236 -18.47 22.53 -16.72
CA TYR A 236 -17.87 22.38 -15.39
C TYR A 236 -16.40 22.81 -15.38
N ALA A 237 -15.95 23.35 -14.23
CA ALA A 237 -14.53 23.54 -13.97
C ALA A 237 -13.91 22.21 -13.52
N ARG A 238 -13.08 21.63 -14.39
CA ARG A 238 -12.46 20.31 -14.13
C ARG A 238 -11.68 20.27 -12.81
N ALA A 239 -10.95 21.35 -12.50
CA ALA A 239 -10.20 21.48 -11.27
C ALA A 239 -11.11 21.45 -10.03
N ASP A 240 -12.29 22.09 -10.08
CA ASP A 240 -13.25 22.09 -8.97
C ASP A 240 -13.84 20.70 -8.73
N VAL A 241 -14.15 19.97 -9.82
CA VAL A 241 -14.64 18.59 -9.72
C VAL A 241 -13.57 17.70 -9.11
N ALA A 242 -12.31 17.81 -9.56
CA ALA A 242 -11.18 17.06 -9.00
C ALA A 242 -10.97 17.36 -7.51
N ALA A 243 -10.99 18.65 -7.13
CA ALA A 243 -10.80 19.08 -5.75
C ALA A 243 -11.95 18.61 -4.83
N ALA A 244 -13.20 18.77 -5.24
CA ALA A 244 -14.37 18.36 -4.47
C ALA A 244 -14.47 16.83 -4.33
N PHE A 245 -14.16 16.08 -5.40
CA PHE A 245 -14.06 14.62 -5.37
C PHE A 245 -12.98 14.17 -4.38
N GLN A 246 -11.75 14.68 -4.52
CA GLN A 246 -10.64 14.36 -3.62
C GLN A 246 -11.01 14.64 -2.16
N GLU A 247 -11.60 15.82 -1.88
CA GLU A 247 -12.04 16.18 -0.53
C GLU A 247 -13.06 15.17 0.02
N ALA A 248 -14.01 14.71 -0.81
CA ALA A 248 -14.99 13.72 -0.38
C ALA A 248 -14.36 12.38 0.01
N VAL A 249 -13.35 11.92 -0.74
CA VAL A 249 -12.61 10.68 -0.42
C VAL A 249 -11.81 10.84 0.87
N VAL A 250 -10.96 11.88 0.95
CA VAL A 250 -10.04 12.04 2.08
C VAL A 250 -10.75 12.38 3.39
N ASP A 251 -11.91 13.05 3.31
CA ASP A 251 -12.75 13.33 4.47
C ASP A 251 -13.25 12.04 5.13
N VAL A 252 -13.78 11.09 4.34
CA VAL A 252 -14.25 9.80 4.85
C VAL A 252 -13.11 8.97 5.42
N LEU A 253 -12.00 8.86 4.67
CA LEU A 253 -10.83 8.09 5.10
C LEU A 253 -10.31 8.57 6.46
N THR A 254 -10.09 9.87 6.59
CA THR A 254 -9.51 10.43 7.82
C THR A 254 -10.50 10.45 8.99
N LYS A 255 -11.79 10.72 8.76
CA LYS A 255 -12.82 10.64 9.83
C LYS A 255 -12.89 9.26 10.46
N LYS A 256 -12.94 8.21 9.64
CA LYS A 256 -13.03 6.84 10.13
C LYS A 256 -11.73 6.38 10.80
N ALA A 257 -10.56 6.81 10.29
CA ALA A 257 -9.28 6.53 10.93
C ALA A 257 -9.17 7.16 12.33
N ILE A 258 -9.57 8.42 12.50
CA ILE A 258 -9.62 9.09 13.81
C ILE A 258 -10.64 8.41 14.75
N ALA A 259 -11.81 8.01 14.22
CA ALA A 259 -12.80 7.30 15.01
C ALA A 259 -12.25 5.95 15.51
N ALA A 260 -11.53 5.20 14.67
CA ALA A 260 -10.88 3.95 15.06
C ALA A 260 -9.83 4.15 16.16
N CYS A 261 -9.00 5.20 16.07
CA CYS A 261 -8.06 5.55 17.13
C CYS A 261 -8.75 5.83 18.46
N ARG A 262 -9.83 6.63 18.43
CA ARG A 262 -10.60 6.98 19.64
C ARG A 262 -11.27 5.77 20.28
N GLU A 263 -11.89 4.91 19.48
CA GLU A 263 -12.62 3.75 19.99
C GLU A 263 -11.69 2.68 20.56
N THR A 264 -10.53 2.49 19.94
CA THR A 264 -9.53 1.53 20.43
C THR A 264 -8.64 2.08 21.54
N GLY A 265 -8.66 3.39 21.80
CA GLY A 265 -7.74 4.05 22.72
C GLY A 265 -6.28 4.10 22.23
N ILE A 266 -6.03 3.85 20.94
CA ILE A 266 -4.69 3.88 20.34
C ILE A 266 -4.41 5.28 19.79
N ASP A 267 -3.34 5.90 20.26
CA ASP A 267 -2.94 7.29 19.92
C ASP A 267 -1.93 7.37 18.78
N SER A 268 -1.80 6.32 17.96
CA SER A 268 -0.88 6.23 16.83
C SER A 268 -1.64 5.82 15.57
N LEU A 269 -1.49 6.59 14.49
CA LEU A 269 -2.06 6.34 13.17
C LEU A 269 -0.95 6.27 12.13
N VAL A 270 -0.89 5.15 11.40
CA VAL A 270 -0.06 5.00 10.18
C VAL A 270 -0.95 5.08 8.95
N ILE A 271 -0.57 5.84 7.93
CA ILE A 271 -1.22 5.82 6.61
C ILE A 271 -0.25 5.18 5.63
N ALA A 272 -0.67 4.08 5.01
CA ALA A 272 0.17 3.26 4.12
C ALA A 272 -0.53 2.98 2.77
N GLY A 273 0.23 2.53 1.78
CA GLY A 273 -0.25 2.26 0.42
C GLY A 273 -0.15 3.46 -0.50
N GLY A 274 -0.32 3.26 -1.82
CA GLY A 274 -0.08 4.27 -2.84
C GLY A 274 -0.87 5.56 -2.68
N VAL A 275 -2.13 5.49 -2.18
CA VAL A 275 -2.95 6.69 -1.92
C VAL A 275 -2.41 7.52 -0.75
N ALA A 276 -1.55 6.96 0.12
CA ALA A 276 -0.84 7.71 1.16
C ALA A 276 0.09 8.81 0.61
N ALA A 277 0.43 8.77 -0.67
CA ALA A 277 1.17 9.84 -1.35
C ALA A 277 0.31 11.09 -1.64
N ASN A 278 -1.02 10.98 -1.59
CA ASN A 278 -1.93 12.08 -1.90
C ASN A 278 -1.74 13.25 -0.93
N SER A 279 -1.53 14.44 -1.49
CA SER A 279 -1.17 15.64 -0.71
C SER A 279 -2.30 16.08 0.23
N ARG A 280 -3.56 16.02 -0.22
CA ARG A 280 -4.71 16.43 0.59
C ARG A 280 -4.99 15.45 1.73
N LEU A 281 -4.82 14.13 1.48
CA LEU A 281 -4.95 13.11 2.52
C LEU A 281 -3.93 13.37 3.64
N ARG A 282 -2.66 13.61 3.30
CA ARG A 282 -1.62 13.92 4.28
C ARG A 282 -1.93 15.19 5.08
N ALA A 283 -2.33 16.26 4.39
CA ALA A 283 -2.66 17.52 5.04
C ALA A 283 -3.84 17.40 6.02
N LEU A 284 -4.94 16.79 5.58
CA LEU A 284 -6.15 16.63 6.41
C LEU A 284 -5.93 15.64 7.57
N ALA A 285 -5.17 14.56 7.33
CA ALA A 285 -4.80 13.63 8.39
C ALA A 285 -3.93 14.31 9.45
N HIS A 286 -2.95 15.10 9.05
CA HIS A 286 -2.10 15.85 9.97
C HIS A 286 -2.92 16.83 10.84
N GLU A 287 -3.82 17.58 10.21
CA GLU A 287 -4.73 18.50 10.91
C GLU A 287 -5.57 17.76 11.96
N ARG A 288 -6.23 16.67 11.54
CA ARG A 288 -7.14 15.90 12.40
C ARG A 288 -6.40 15.14 13.51
N CYS A 289 -5.26 14.55 13.20
CA CYS A 289 -4.44 13.87 14.22
C CYS A 289 -3.97 14.84 15.28
N ARG A 290 -3.44 16.01 14.86
CA ARG A 290 -3.02 17.06 15.81
C ARG A 290 -4.17 17.54 16.71
N ALA A 291 -5.36 17.75 16.14
CA ALA A 291 -6.54 18.16 16.91
C ALA A 291 -7.03 17.10 17.92
N ASN A 292 -6.61 15.83 17.75
CA ASN A 292 -7.04 14.71 18.58
C ASN A 292 -5.92 14.12 19.45
N GLY A 293 -4.70 14.70 19.44
CA GLY A 293 -3.57 14.18 20.18
C GLY A 293 -3.06 12.82 19.68
N ILE A 294 -3.28 12.52 18.38
CA ILE A 294 -2.85 11.27 17.74
C ILE A 294 -1.53 11.54 17.02
N GLU A 295 -0.55 10.67 17.21
CA GLU A 295 0.68 10.67 16.43
C GLU A 295 0.41 10.14 15.02
N LEU A 296 0.63 10.98 14.00
CA LEU A 296 0.54 10.57 12.60
C LEU A 296 1.91 10.16 12.09
N ARG A 297 1.98 8.96 11.50
CA ARG A 297 3.15 8.45 10.78
C ARG A 297 2.78 8.17 9.34
N THR A 298 3.58 8.68 8.42
CA THR A 298 3.41 8.47 6.98
C THR A 298 4.77 8.18 6.37
N PRO A 299 4.93 7.11 5.59
CA PRO A 299 6.18 6.84 4.90
C PRO A 299 6.56 7.99 3.95
N PRO A 300 7.84 8.17 3.63
CA PRO A 300 8.26 8.99 2.49
C PRO A 300 7.53 8.58 1.21
N ILE A 301 7.28 9.54 0.32
CA ILE A 301 6.49 9.30 -0.90
C ILE A 301 7.04 8.13 -1.73
N GLN A 302 8.37 7.98 -1.78
CA GLN A 302 9.05 6.91 -2.53
C GLN A 302 8.78 5.50 -1.96
N LEU A 303 8.28 5.41 -0.73
CA LEU A 303 7.96 4.14 -0.05
C LEU A 303 6.44 3.91 0.10
N CYS A 304 5.61 4.77 -0.48
CA CYS A 304 4.15 4.61 -0.40
C CYS A 304 3.60 3.57 -1.39
N THR A 305 4.16 3.51 -2.60
CA THR A 305 3.79 2.52 -3.63
C THR A 305 4.48 1.18 -3.38
N ASP A 306 4.14 0.16 -4.19
CA ASP A 306 4.76 -1.16 -4.11
C ASP A 306 6.28 -1.05 -4.26
N ASN A 307 7.00 -1.66 -3.33
CA ASN A 307 8.47 -1.56 -3.28
C ASN A 307 9.09 -2.75 -2.53
N GLY A 308 10.36 -3.01 -2.82
CA GLY A 308 11.09 -4.11 -2.18
C GLY A 308 11.45 -3.85 -0.71
N ALA A 309 11.59 -2.57 -0.34
CA ALA A 309 11.96 -2.19 1.02
C ALA A 309 10.89 -2.58 2.05
N MET A 310 9.59 -2.49 1.71
CA MET A 310 8.49 -2.90 2.59
C MET A 310 8.53 -4.40 2.89
N VAL A 311 8.88 -5.21 1.88
CA VAL A 311 8.99 -6.67 1.99
C VAL A 311 10.20 -7.05 2.84
N ALA A 312 11.35 -6.42 2.56
CA ALA A 312 12.56 -6.61 3.34
C ALA A 312 12.38 -6.18 4.81
N ALA A 313 11.67 -5.09 5.06
CA ALA A 313 11.37 -4.59 6.41
C ALA A 313 10.55 -5.62 7.21
N LEU A 314 9.46 -6.14 6.64
CA LEU A 314 8.63 -7.12 7.34
C LEU A 314 9.37 -8.44 7.54
N GLY A 315 10.14 -8.92 6.54
CA GLY A 315 11.01 -10.08 6.68
C GLY A 315 12.08 -9.92 7.78
N SER A 316 12.69 -8.74 7.86
CA SER A 316 13.67 -8.41 8.92
C SER A 316 13.03 -8.42 10.31
N LEU A 317 11.82 -7.92 10.45
CA LEU A 317 11.07 -7.95 11.71
C LEU A 317 10.70 -9.38 12.10
N ALA A 318 10.20 -10.17 11.15
CA ALA A 318 9.86 -11.59 11.38
C ALA A 318 11.07 -12.39 11.85
N MET A 319 12.21 -12.24 11.17
CA MET A 319 13.46 -12.90 11.58
C MET A 319 13.92 -12.44 12.95
N SER A 320 13.87 -11.13 13.23
CA SER A 320 14.27 -10.57 14.53
C SER A 320 13.38 -11.01 15.69
N ALA A 321 12.09 -11.24 15.42
CA ALA A 321 11.11 -11.76 16.37
C ALA A 321 11.25 -13.30 16.58
N GLY A 322 12.12 -13.97 15.81
CA GLY A 322 12.35 -15.41 15.93
C GLY A 322 11.27 -16.28 15.29
N HIS A 323 10.50 -15.74 14.34
CA HIS A 323 9.54 -16.54 13.58
C HIS A 323 10.25 -17.59 12.73
N PRO A 324 9.64 -18.77 12.52
CA PRO A 324 10.21 -19.81 11.69
C PRO A 324 10.31 -19.37 10.23
N ALA A 325 11.32 -19.86 9.52
CA ALA A 325 11.42 -19.67 8.08
C ALA A 325 10.32 -20.42 7.33
N THR A 326 9.81 -19.84 6.25
CA THR A 326 8.85 -20.48 5.36
C THR A 326 9.53 -21.62 4.59
N PRO A 327 8.88 -22.78 4.40
CA PRO A 327 9.41 -23.84 3.53
C PRO A 327 9.63 -23.36 2.10
N LEU A 328 10.64 -23.93 1.40
CA LEU A 328 10.97 -23.57 0.02
C LEU A 328 9.82 -23.83 -0.99
N GLY A 329 8.85 -24.67 -0.64
CA GLY A 329 7.62 -24.89 -1.44
C GLY A 329 6.54 -23.83 -1.19
N LEU A 330 6.93 -22.57 -0.88
CA LEU A 330 6.02 -21.45 -0.63
C LEU A 330 4.97 -21.28 -1.74
N ALA A 331 3.71 -21.34 -1.36
CA ALA A 331 2.59 -21.09 -2.26
C ALA A 331 2.34 -19.58 -2.44
N ALA A 332 1.99 -19.19 -3.67
CA ALA A 332 1.47 -17.84 -3.95
C ALA A 332 -0.04 -17.83 -3.76
N HIS A 333 -0.56 -16.74 -3.17
CA HIS A 333 -1.98 -16.59 -2.85
C HIS A 333 -2.54 -15.31 -3.49
N SER A 334 -3.51 -15.45 -4.42
CA SER A 334 -4.18 -14.27 -5.01
C SER A 334 -4.98 -13.48 -3.97
N THR A 335 -5.50 -14.19 -2.97
CA THR A 335 -6.23 -13.63 -1.82
C THR A 335 -5.73 -14.29 -0.55
N VAL A 336 -5.43 -13.49 0.47
CA VAL A 336 -5.08 -13.97 1.81
C VAL A 336 -5.41 -12.84 2.81
N PRO A 337 -6.00 -13.16 3.96
CA PRO A 337 -6.28 -12.17 4.99
C PRO A 337 -4.99 -11.50 5.48
N VAL A 338 -5.04 -10.20 5.74
CA VAL A 338 -3.90 -9.46 6.30
C VAL A 338 -3.50 -9.96 7.70
N SER A 339 -4.45 -10.54 8.43
CA SER A 339 -4.25 -11.14 9.75
C SER A 339 -3.52 -12.48 9.73
N GLN A 340 -3.29 -13.06 8.55
CA GLN A 340 -2.62 -14.34 8.40
C GLN A 340 -1.13 -14.13 8.07
N PRO A 341 -0.20 -14.42 8.99
CA PRO A 341 1.22 -14.52 8.67
C PRO A 341 1.48 -15.65 7.66
N LEU A 342 2.44 -15.45 6.74
CA LEU A 342 2.75 -16.41 5.67
C LEU A 342 4.06 -17.20 5.90
N TRP A 343 4.66 -17.06 7.07
CA TRP A 343 5.83 -17.83 7.52
C TRP A 343 5.50 -18.96 8.49
N GLN A 344 4.23 -19.29 8.66
CA GLN A 344 3.75 -20.42 9.50
C GLN A 344 3.44 -21.63 8.65
#